data_778ffdc4604f35099415f8cce43aec7a
#
_entry.id   778ffdc4604f35099415f8cce43aec7a
#
_cell.length_a   1.000
_cell.length_b   1.000
_cell.length_c   1.000
_cell.angle_alpha   90.00
_cell.angle_beta   90.00
_cell.angle_gamma   90.00
#
_symmetry.space_group_name_H-M   'P 1'
#
loop_
_entity.id
_entity.type
_entity.pdbx_description
1 polymer ?
#
loop_
_entity_poly.entity_id
_entity_poly.type
_entity_poly.pdbx_seq_one_letter_code
_entity_poly.pdbx_strand_id
1 'polypeptide(L)'
;MFPVEFSTVAYFAVPIILLMTKRRLHSRAAYSGLMAGFFYYMAMIAAGGMIYGQNPPLDIYISMFCHSSIYFCGFVTIGTEVCSAKDAPKLTLGVAWVAVRAALLRPFVADTSRLLIYILLDPAAVKRVLPESTWPLALLVYYLAVAAFVLWTIRGFFRRNQKQYHKFPALQSA
;
A
#
# COMPACT_ATOMS: atom_id res chain seq x y z
N MET A 1 19.28 4.46 4.83
CA MET A 1 18.40 3.70 3.92
C MET A 1 17.24 4.61 3.53
N PHE A 2 17.05 4.88 2.23
CA PHE A 2 15.94 5.74 1.80
C PHE A 2 14.62 4.98 1.89
N PRO A 3 13.55 5.57 2.43
CA PRO A 3 12.22 4.94 2.50
C PRO A 3 11.59 4.90 1.11
N VAL A 4 11.91 3.88 0.33
CA VAL A 4 11.46 3.73 -1.06
C VAL A 4 10.13 3.00 -1.14
N GLU A 5 9.94 2.01 -0.29
CA GLU A 5 8.70 1.24 -0.26
C GLU A 5 7.53 2.04 0.30
N PHE A 6 6.35 1.70 -0.19
CA PHE A 6 5.08 2.25 0.30
C PHE A 6 4.90 2.00 1.80
N SER A 7 5.24 0.80 2.28
CA SER A 7 5.18 0.43 3.69
C SER A 7 6.10 1.28 4.56
N THR A 8 7.34 1.52 4.11
CA THR A 8 8.31 2.33 4.87
C THR A 8 7.84 3.77 5.02
N VAL A 9 7.22 4.34 3.96
CA VAL A 9 6.60 5.67 4.07
C VAL A 9 5.41 5.63 5.03
N ALA A 10 4.60 4.57 4.96
CA ALA A 10 3.42 4.42 5.80
C ALA A 10 3.80 4.32 7.30
N TYR A 11 4.91 3.68 7.68
CA TYR A 11 5.34 3.57 9.07
C TYR A 11 5.53 4.91 9.76
N PHE A 12 6.00 5.91 9.03
CA PHE A 12 6.17 7.27 9.55
C PHE A 12 4.93 8.13 9.34
N ALA A 13 4.35 8.06 8.16
CA ALA A 13 3.24 8.94 7.77
C ALA A 13 1.94 8.60 8.51
N VAL A 14 1.62 7.31 8.71
CA VAL A 14 0.35 6.91 9.33
C VAL A 14 0.25 7.39 10.79
N PRO A 15 1.21 7.10 11.68
CA PRO A 15 1.14 7.59 13.06
C PRO A 15 1.13 9.11 13.14
N ILE A 16 1.98 9.80 12.37
CA ILE A 16 2.06 11.26 12.38
C ILE A 16 0.71 11.86 11.97
N ILE A 17 0.12 11.37 10.88
CA ILE A 17 -1.17 11.87 10.37
C ILE A 17 -2.30 11.62 11.37
N LEU A 18 -2.33 10.44 12.01
CA LEU A 18 -3.36 10.12 13.00
C LEU A 18 -3.26 10.94 14.28
N LEU A 19 -2.04 11.38 14.64
CA LEU A 19 -1.82 12.32 15.75
C LEU A 19 -2.18 13.77 15.38
N MET A 20 -2.29 14.09 14.09
CA MET A 20 -2.70 15.42 13.66
C MET A 20 -4.22 15.58 13.78
N THR A 21 -4.66 16.72 14.30
CA THR A 21 -6.09 17.07 14.43
C THR A 21 -6.83 17.24 13.09
N LYS A 22 -6.12 17.24 11.97
CA LYS A 22 -6.70 17.42 10.63
C LYS A 22 -7.31 16.11 10.09
N ARG A 23 -8.55 15.84 10.45
CA ARG A 23 -9.32 14.65 9.98
C ARG A 23 -9.29 14.41 8.47
N ARG A 24 -9.08 15.45 7.65
CA ARG A 24 -8.99 15.32 6.18
C ARG A 24 -7.88 14.41 5.68
N LEU A 25 -6.86 14.14 6.50
CA LEU A 25 -5.75 13.26 6.16
C LEU A 25 -5.94 11.83 6.67
N HIS A 26 -6.89 11.61 7.59
CA HIS A 26 -7.12 10.31 8.22
C HIS A 26 -7.51 9.22 7.21
N SER A 27 -8.31 9.55 6.18
CA SER A 27 -8.64 8.62 5.10
C SER A 27 -7.40 8.11 4.35
N ARG A 28 -6.38 8.97 4.16
CA ARG A 28 -5.13 8.59 3.50
C ARG A 28 -4.28 7.70 4.41
N ALA A 29 -4.18 8.04 5.69
CA ALA A 29 -3.47 7.23 6.67
C ALA A 29 -4.11 5.86 6.81
N ALA A 30 -5.44 5.79 6.95
CA ALA A 30 -6.19 4.56 7.07
C ALA A 30 -5.99 3.65 5.84
N TYR A 31 -6.16 4.19 4.64
CA TYR A 31 -5.93 3.43 3.40
C TYR A 31 -4.48 2.94 3.30
N SER A 32 -3.51 3.81 3.56
CA SER A 32 -2.09 3.47 3.48
C SER A 32 -1.72 2.36 4.46
N GLY A 33 -2.19 2.45 5.71
CA GLY A 33 -1.94 1.42 6.72
C GLY A 33 -2.55 0.07 6.34
N LEU A 34 -3.81 0.07 5.87
CA LEU A 34 -4.48 -1.15 5.43
C LEU A 34 -3.78 -1.79 4.23
N MET A 35 -3.42 -1.01 3.22
CA MET A 35 -2.77 -1.54 2.02
C MET A 35 -1.36 -2.03 2.33
N ALA A 36 -0.57 -1.29 3.10
CA ALA A 36 0.77 -1.71 3.48
C ALA A 36 0.75 -3.02 4.27
N GLY A 37 -0.13 -3.15 5.27
CA GLY A 37 -0.26 -4.38 6.04
C GLY A 37 -0.79 -5.54 5.19
N PHE A 38 -1.86 -5.32 4.41
CA PHE A 38 -2.45 -6.34 3.55
C PHE A 38 -1.42 -6.92 2.56
N PHE A 39 -0.73 -6.06 1.80
CA PHE A 39 0.25 -6.53 0.83
C PHE A 39 1.46 -7.19 1.47
N TYR A 40 1.88 -6.74 2.65
CA TYR A 40 2.93 -7.40 3.39
C TYR A 40 2.56 -8.85 3.72
N TYR A 41 1.38 -9.08 4.30
CA TYR A 41 0.96 -10.44 4.65
C TYR A 41 0.69 -11.30 3.44
N MET A 42 0.16 -10.74 2.36
CA MET A 42 0.01 -11.48 1.10
C MET A 42 1.37 -11.89 0.52
N ALA A 43 2.37 -11.00 0.56
CA ALA A 43 3.73 -11.31 0.13
C ALA A 43 4.38 -12.36 1.04
N MET A 44 4.18 -12.29 2.36
CA MET A 44 4.67 -13.29 3.32
C MET A 44 4.07 -14.68 3.05
N ILE A 45 2.77 -14.76 2.79
CA ILE A 45 2.08 -16.03 2.49
C ILE A 45 2.54 -16.60 1.15
N ALA A 46 2.65 -15.75 0.11
CA ALA A 46 2.94 -16.19 -1.24
C ALA A 46 4.42 -16.53 -1.46
N ALA A 47 5.35 -15.80 -0.84
CA ALA A 47 6.77 -15.87 -1.15
C ALA A 47 7.68 -15.61 0.07
N GLY A 48 7.18 -15.81 1.29
CA GLY A 48 7.91 -15.46 2.53
C GLY A 48 9.27 -16.10 2.64
N GLY A 49 9.40 -17.39 2.29
CA GLY A 49 10.68 -18.09 2.30
C GLY A 49 11.70 -17.52 1.32
N MET A 50 11.26 -17.10 0.13
CA MET A 50 12.13 -16.47 -0.88
C MET A 50 12.56 -15.05 -0.50
N ILE A 51 11.61 -14.27 0.04
CA ILE A 51 11.84 -12.84 0.30
C ILE A 51 12.58 -12.64 1.63
N TYR A 52 12.24 -13.41 2.65
CA TYR A 52 12.68 -13.19 4.01
C TYR A 52 13.57 -14.30 4.59
N GLY A 53 13.75 -15.42 3.87
CA GLY A 53 14.45 -16.61 4.39
C GLY A 53 15.92 -16.40 4.75
N GLN A 54 16.53 -15.29 4.28
CA GLN A 54 17.90 -14.90 4.61
C GLN A 54 17.98 -13.74 5.61
N ASN A 55 16.85 -13.19 6.04
CA ASN A 55 16.85 -12.10 7.00
C ASN A 55 16.98 -12.64 8.43
N PRO A 56 17.67 -11.90 9.33
CA PRO A 56 17.66 -12.24 10.74
C PRO A 56 16.23 -12.34 11.27
N PRO A 57 15.91 -13.32 12.13
CA PRO A 57 14.56 -13.49 12.68
C PRO A 57 14.01 -12.23 13.34
N LEU A 58 14.86 -11.46 14.03
CA LEU A 58 14.46 -10.22 14.67
C LEU A 58 13.92 -9.19 13.70
N ASP A 59 14.55 -9.04 12.53
CA ASP A 59 14.09 -8.10 11.49
C ASP A 59 12.72 -8.49 10.94
N ILE A 60 12.47 -9.79 10.81
CA ILE A 60 11.17 -10.32 10.39
C ILE A 60 10.10 -9.98 11.45
N TYR A 61 10.37 -10.21 12.73
CA TYR A 61 9.43 -9.89 13.81
C TYR A 61 9.15 -8.40 13.92
N ILE A 62 10.18 -7.55 13.82
CA ILE A 62 10.02 -6.09 13.82
C ILE A 62 9.15 -5.66 12.62
N SER A 63 9.43 -6.20 11.44
CA SER A 63 8.64 -5.90 10.23
C SER A 63 7.18 -6.33 10.38
N MET A 64 6.93 -7.55 10.89
CA MET A 64 5.58 -8.03 11.18
C MET A 64 4.85 -7.11 12.17
N PHE A 65 5.51 -6.72 13.25
CA PHE A 65 4.94 -5.84 14.25
C PHE A 65 4.57 -4.47 13.67
N CYS A 66 5.47 -3.86 12.89
CA CYS A 66 5.22 -2.58 12.23
C CYS A 66 4.02 -2.66 11.27
N HIS A 67 3.98 -3.68 10.41
CA HIS A 67 2.88 -3.85 9.45
C HIS A 67 1.54 -4.16 10.15
N SER A 68 1.56 -4.97 11.23
CA SER A 68 0.36 -5.22 12.04
C SER A 68 -0.16 -3.93 12.67
N SER A 69 0.75 -3.13 13.23
CA SER A 69 0.38 -1.89 13.93
C SER A 69 -0.27 -0.89 12.98
N ILE A 70 0.32 -0.64 11.80
CA ILE A 70 -0.29 0.29 10.82
C ILE A 70 -1.57 -0.27 10.19
N TYR A 71 -1.65 -1.59 10.00
CA TYR A 71 -2.88 -2.24 9.56
C TYR A 71 -4.01 -2.05 10.56
N PHE A 72 -3.72 -2.29 11.83
CA PHE A 72 -4.67 -2.10 12.93
C PHE A 72 -5.12 -0.65 13.05
N CYS A 73 -4.20 0.31 12.98
CA CYS A 73 -4.52 1.74 12.96
C CYS A 73 -5.47 2.08 11.80
N GLY A 74 -5.20 1.56 10.60
CA GLY A 74 -6.09 1.74 9.45
C GLY A 74 -7.47 1.14 9.65
N PHE A 75 -7.52 -0.05 10.26
CA PHE A 75 -8.78 -0.75 10.54
C PHE A 75 -9.63 0.00 11.58
N VAL A 76 -9.03 0.48 12.65
CA VAL A 76 -9.72 1.29 13.68
C VAL A 76 -10.25 2.59 13.04
N THR A 77 -9.42 3.27 12.26
CA THR A 77 -9.83 4.54 11.61
C THR A 77 -11.03 4.36 10.68
N ILE A 78 -11.12 3.22 9.96
CA ILE A 78 -12.31 2.92 9.14
C ILE A 78 -13.60 2.86 9.96
N GLY A 79 -13.52 2.36 11.20
CA GLY A 79 -14.70 2.24 12.07
C GLY A 79 -15.06 3.53 12.79
N THR A 80 -14.07 4.39 13.05
CA THR A 80 -14.25 5.58 13.92
C THR A 80 -14.34 6.90 13.14
N GLU A 81 -13.86 6.94 11.89
CA GLU A 81 -13.80 8.17 11.09
C GLU A 81 -14.60 8.07 9.80
N VAL A 82 -15.24 9.16 9.41
CA VAL A 82 -15.91 9.26 8.09
C VAL A 82 -14.89 9.58 7.01
N CYS A 83 -14.68 8.65 6.11
CA CYS A 83 -13.86 8.86 4.93
C CYS A 83 -14.72 9.31 3.75
N SER A 84 -14.56 10.56 3.34
CA SER A 84 -15.32 11.11 2.21
C SER A 84 -14.84 10.54 0.88
N ALA A 85 -15.76 10.03 0.06
CA ALA A 85 -15.44 9.58 -1.30
C ALA A 85 -14.86 10.71 -2.19
N LYS A 86 -15.08 11.99 -1.82
CA LYS A 86 -14.45 13.14 -2.48
C LYS A 86 -12.93 13.16 -2.34
N ASP A 87 -12.37 12.39 -1.39
CA ASP A 87 -10.93 12.26 -1.22
C ASP A 87 -10.30 11.17 -2.11
N ALA A 88 -11.10 10.39 -2.83
CA ALA A 88 -10.61 9.32 -3.71
C ALA A 88 -9.60 9.82 -4.77
N PRO A 89 -9.81 10.95 -5.48
CA PRO A 89 -8.82 11.46 -6.43
C PRO A 89 -7.48 11.80 -5.78
N LYS A 90 -7.52 12.39 -4.56
CA LYS A 90 -6.31 12.77 -3.82
C LYS A 90 -5.55 11.52 -3.34
N LEU A 91 -6.29 10.47 -3.00
CA LEU A 91 -5.72 9.20 -2.58
C LEU A 91 -5.06 8.49 -3.77
N THR A 92 -5.73 8.47 -4.93
CA THR A 92 -5.17 7.98 -6.19
C THR A 92 -3.88 8.73 -6.56
N LEU A 93 -3.90 10.06 -6.47
CA LEU A 93 -2.70 10.88 -6.72
C LEU A 93 -1.57 10.56 -5.74
N GLY A 94 -1.89 10.30 -4.46
CA GLY A 94 -0.91 9.89 -3.46
C GLY A 94 -0.25 8.55 -3.80
N VAL A 95 -1.02 7.55 -4.23
CA VAL A 95 -0.49 6.26 -4.69
C VAL A 95 0.38 6.43 -5.94
N ALA A 96 -0.09 7.20 -6.92
CA ALA A 96 0.68 7.50 -8.12
C ALA A 96 2.01 8.21 -7.79
N TRP A 97 1.99 9.16 -6.84
CA TRP A 97 3.19 9.85 -6.38
C TRP A 97 4.22 8.89 -5.76
N VAL A 98 3.77 7.92 -4.95
CA VAL A 98 4.67 6.89 -4.39
C VAL A 98 5.33 6.09 -5.51
N ALA A 99 4.58 5.69 -6.55
CA ALA A 99 5.13 4.97 -7.70
C ALA A 99 6.15 5.81 -8.48
N VAL A 100 5.83 7.08 -8.77
CA VAL A 100 6.76 8.02 -9.43
C VAL A 100 8.03 8.21 -8.61
N ARG A 101 7.89 8.42 -7.30
CA ARG A 101 9.04 8.55 -6.41
C ARG A 101 9.91 7.30 -6.41
N ALA A 102 9.32 6.12 -6.35
CA ALA A 102 10.05 4.87 -6.42
C ALA A 102 10.82 4.74 -7.74
N ALA A 103 10.19 5.09 -8.87
CA ALA A 103 10.84 5.08 -10.17
C ALA A 103 12.04 6.05 -10.22
N LEU A 104 11.90 7.25 -9.68
CA LEU A 104 12.97 8.26 -9.62
C LEU A 104 14.14 7.82 -8.70
N LEU A 105 13.83 7.11 -7.62
CA LEU A 105 14.86 6.65 -6.67
C LEU A 105 15.52 5.34 -7.08
N ARG A 106 15.01 4.66 -8.12
CA ARG A 106 15.54 3.37 -8.58
C ARG A 106 17.07 3.35 -8.80
N PRO A 107 17.71 4.37 -9.42
CA PRO A 107 19.15 4.38 -9.64
C PRO A 107 19.98 4.39 -8.34
N PHE A 108 19.38 4.82 -7.24
CA PHE A 108 20.05 4.95 -5.93
C PHE A 108 19.80 3.76 -5.00
N VAL A 109 19.06 2.75 -5.46
CA VAL A 109 18.72 1.56 -4.67
C VAL A 109 19.52 0.38 -5.19
N ALA A 110 20.42 -0.14 -4.36
CA ALA A 110 21.33 -1.20 -4.75
C ALA A 110 20.63 -2.55 -5.06
N ASP A 111 19.59 -2.90 -4.30
CA ASP A 111 18.82 -4.13 -4.52
C ASP A 111 17.33 -3.81 -4.59
N THR A 112 16.76 -3.95 -5.79
CA THR A 112 15.34 -3.72 -6.07
C THR A 112 14.53 -5.02 -6.11
N SER A 113 15.20 -6.18 -6.09
CA SER A 113 14.57 -7.49 -6.31
C SER A 113 13.59 -7.89 -5.19
N ARG A 114 13.79 -7.35 -3.99
CA ARG A 114 12.98 -7.65 -2.80
C ARG A 114 11.92 -6.61 -2.50
N LEU A 115 11.87 -5.53 -3.26
CA LEU A 115 10.95 -4.42 -3.03
C LEU A 115 9.71 -4.57 -3.91
N LEU A 116 8.55 -4.82 -3.31
CA LEU A 116 7.29 -5.06 -4.02
C LEU A 116 6.97 -3.97 -5.04
N ILE A 117 7.25 -2.70 -4.72
CA ILE A 117 7.00 -1.59 -5.64
C ILE A 117 7.79 -1.71 -6.93
N TYR A 118 9.06 -2.17 -6.88
CA TYR A 118 9.86 -2.37 -8.08
C TYR A 118 9.44 -3.62 -8.85
N ILE A 119 8.98 -4.66 -8.18
CA ILE A 119 8.39 -5.84 -8.82
C ILE A 119 7.16 -5.43 -9.64
N LEU A 120 6.34 -4.51 -9.10
CA LEU A 120 5.19 -3.96 -9.81
C LEU A 120 5.55 -2.97 -10.92
N LEU A 121 6.64 -2.22 -10.77
CA LEU A 121 7.09 -1.26 -11.79
C LEU A 121 7.88 -1.93 -12.94
N ASP A 122 8.52 -3.07 -12.67
CA ASP A 122 9.28 -3.83 -13.67
C ASP A 122 8.73 -5.27 -13.78
N PRO A 123 7.75 -5.48 -14.65
CA PRO A 123 7.09 -6.78 -14.78
C PRO A 123 7.99 -7.80 -15.50
N ALA A 124 9.12 -8.16 -14.87
CA ALA A 124 10.07 -9.13 -15.41
C ALA A 124 9.40 -10.49 -15.74
N ALA A 125 8.35 -10.86 -14.99
CA ALA A 125 7.58 -12.07 -15.26
C ALA A 125 6.88 -12.00 -16.63
N VAL A 126 6.28 -10.85 -16.97
CA VAL A 126 5.62 -10.65 -18.27
C VAL A 126 6.64 -10.73 -19.41
N LYS A 127 7.80 -10.10 -19.21
CA LYS A 127 8.88 -10.11 -20.20
C LYS A 127 9.52 -11.50 -20.42
N ARG A 128 9.51 -12.37 -19.40
CA ARG A 128 10.05 -13.73 -19.51
C ARG A 128 9.14 -14.69 -20.26
N VAL A 129 7.81 -14.47 -20.17
CA VAL A 129 6.81 -15.39 -20.70
C VAL A 129 6.43 -15.04 -22.14
N LEU A 130 6.50 -13.77 -22.52
CA LEU A 130 6.02 -13.29 -23.81
C LEU A 130 7.13 -12.90 -24.77
N PRO A 131 6.97 -13.13 -26.10
CA PRO A 131 7.91 -12.68 -27.13
C PRO A 131 8.08 -11.16 -27.13
N GLU A 132 9.27 -10.69 -27.44
CA GLU A 132 9.61 -9.25 -27.43
C GLU A 132 8.67 -8.40 -28.29
N SER A 133 8.22 -8.93 -29.43
CA SER A 133 7.30 -8.25 -30.33
C SER A 133 5.95 -7.88 -29.68
N THR A 134 5.55 -8.60 -28.62
CA THR A 134 4.29 -8.38 -27.93
C THR A 134 4.42 -7.50 -26.69
N TRP A 135 5.65 -7.17 -26.24
CA TRP A 135 5.88 -6.44 -24.99
C TRP A 135 5.15 -5.09 -24.90
N PRO A 136 5.12 -4.23 -25.92
CA PRO A 136 4.43 -2.94 -25.78
C PRO A 136 2.98 -3.08 -25.40
N LEU A 137 2.26 -4.00 -26.06
CA LEU A 137 0.84 -4.26 -25.76
C LEU A 137 0.67 -4.96 -24.41
N ALA A 138 1.48 -5.97 -24.12
CA ALA A 138 1.42 -6.71 -22.87
C ALA A 138 1.73 -5.82 -21.66
N LEU A 139 2.71 -4.93 -21.76
CA LEU A 139 3.03 -3.97 -20.70
C LEU A 139 1.93 -2.93 -20.52
N LEU A 140 1.33 -2.45 -21.61
CA LEU A 140 0.17 -1.56 -21.54
C LEU A 140 -1.00 -2.23 -20.78
N VAL A 141 -1.36 -3.45 -21.16
CA VAL A 141 -2.43 -4.22 -20.48
C VAL A 141 -2.08 -4.45 -19.02
N TYR A 142 -0.83 -4.81 -18.71
CA TYR A 142 -0.37 -5.00 -17.35
C TYR A 142 -0.54 -3.73 -16.49
N TYR A 143 -0.06 -2.58 -16.96
CA TYR A 143 -0.17 -1.34 -16.20
C TYR A 143 -1.62 -0.85 -16.08
N LEU A 144 -2.45 -1.07 -17.10
CA LEU A 144 -3.88 -0.80 -16.99
C LEU A 144 -4.55 -1.70 -15.94
N ALA A 145 -4.17 -2.98 -15.88
CA ALA A 145 -4.67 -3.91 -14.85
C ALA A 145 -4.24 -3.48 -13.44
N VAL A 146 -2.98 -3.07 -13.25
CA VAL A 146 -2.48 -2.53 -11.98
C VAL A 146 -3.25 -1.27 -11.59
N ALA A 147 -3.44 -0.33 -12.52
CA ALA A 147 -4.21 0.90 -12.26
C ALA A 147 -5.67 0.58 -11.89
N ALA A 148 -6.33 -0.32 -12.64
CA ALA A 148 -7.69 -0.76 -12.35
C ALA A 148 -7.80 -1.43 -10.98
N PHE A 149 -6.81 -2.26 -10.60
CA PHE A 149 -6.75 -2.89 -9.29
C PHE A 149 -6.61 -1.84 -8.17
N VAL A 150 -5.73 -0.85 -8.32
CA VAL A 150 -5.59 0.25 -7.34
C VAL A 150 -6.90 1.02 -7.20
N LEU A 151 -7.55 1.38 -8.31
CA LEU A 151 -8.85 2.07 -8.27
C LEU A 151 -9.94 1.22 -7.62
N TRP A 152 -9.94 -0.08 -7.87
CA TRP A 152 -10.87 -1.02 -7.24
C TRP A 152 -10.66 -1.10 -5.73
N THR A 153 -9.40 -1.16 -5.24
CA THR A 153 -9.10 -1.15 -3.80
C THR A 153 -9.52 0.16 -3.13
N ILE A 154 -9.30 1.31 -3.79
CA ILE A 154 -9.73 2.62 -3.29
C ILE A 154 -11.26 2.67 -3.18
N ARG A 155 -11.99 2.24 -4.21
CA ARG A 155 -13.47 2.17 -4.17
C ARG A 155 -13.96 1.22 -3.07
N GLY A 156 -13.31 0.07 -2.93
CA GLY A 156 -13.59 -0.92 -1.88
C GLY A 156 -13.42 -0.34 -0.48
N PHE A 157 -12.34 0.42 -0.27
CA PHE A 157 -12.06 1.12 0.97
C PHE A 157 -13.20 2.08 1.38
N PHE A 158 -13.62 2.98 0.49
CA PHE A 158 -14.69 3.92 0.80
C PHE A 158 -16.03 3.22 1.02
N ARG A 159 -16.37 2.20 0.23
CA ARG A 159 -17.57 1.39 0.44
C ARG A 159 -17.57 0.68 1.79
N ARG A 160 -16.42 0.15 2.20
CA ARG A 160 -16.27 -0.53 3.50
C ARG A 160 -16.36 0.46 4.66
N ASN A 161 -15.72 1.62 4.54
CA ASN A 161 -15.83 2.69 5.53
C ASN A 161 -17.28 3.10 5.75
N GLN A 162 -18.04 3.40 4.70
CA GLN A 162 -19.46 3.75 4.81
C GLN A 162 -20.27 2.67 5.54
N LYS A 163 -20.04 1.39 5.21
CA LYS A 163 -20.75 0.28 5.87
C LYS A 163 -20.36 0.10 7.33
N GLN A 164 -19.10 0.29 7.71
CA GLN A 164 -18.65 0.08 9.09
C GLN A 164 -18.96 1.28 9.97
N TYR A 165 -18.79 2.49 9.48
CA TYR A 165 -19.10 3.70 10.22
C TYR A 165 -20.55 3.74 10.68
N HIS A 166 -21.49 3.31 9.85
CA HIS A 166 -22.91 3.22 10.22
C HIS A 166 -23.24 2.12 11.24
N LYS A 167 -22.36 1.13 11.42
CA LYS A 167 -22.58 0.04 12.39
C LYS A 167 -22.20 0.39 13.83
N PHE A 168 -21.42 1.44 14.03
CA PHE A 168 -20.89 1.81 15.34
C PHE A 168 -21.24 3.25 15.73
N PRO A 169 -22.54 3.60 15.81
CA PRO A 169 -22.95 4.97 16.14
C PRO A 169 -22.48 5.42 17.53
N ALA A 170 -22.30 4.49 18.48
CA ALA A 170 -21.81 4.80 19.82
C ALA A 170 -20.36 5.33 19.85
N LEU A 171 -19.52 5.01 18.85
CA LEU A 171 -18.15 5.54 18.74
C LEU A 171 -18.10 6.92 18.08
N GLN A 172 -19.24 7.43 17.60
CA GLN A 172 -19.34 8.72 16.91
C GLN A 172 -19.63 9.88 17.86
N SER A 173 -20.07 9.57 19.09
CA SER A 173 -20.49 10.55 20.11
C SER A 173 -19.43 10.80 21.19
N ALA A 174 -18.31 10.10 21.12
CA ALA A 174 -17.16 10.27 22.01
C ALA A 174 -16.08 11.14 21.35
#